data_ebf1c9ac365a90522e9d18431037ece6
#
_entry.id   ebf1c9ac365a90522e9d18431037ece6
#
_cell.length_a   1.000
_cell.length_b   1.000
_cell.length_c   1.000
_cell.angle_alpha   90.00
_cell.angle_beta   90.00
_cell.angle_gamma   90.00
#
_symmetry.space_group_name_H-M   'P 1'
#
loop_
_entity.id
_entity.type
_entity.pdbx_description
1 polymer ?
#
loop_
_entity_poly.entity_id
_entity_poly.type
_entity_poly.pdbx_seq_one_letter_code
_entity_poly.pdbx_strand_id
1 'polypeptide(L)'
;MTGDEQAVKVEHEYLFDKNTLQKKEQDMDNSMKITAGLGSIDEYERFVQAGADEFFCGYVPFSWAEKYGTVMPLNRREVLCCNVQLGAYSELEILSRMVKKYKKPVHLTFNSLYYLPEQYPEIGDIIEKCMGIGFRSYIIADPALLVYLKNRGISCEIHLSGETGEVNSEMLKMFRRFPLKRLIFHRKNMFRDMQSVIASQREVEKQAGIRPEAGMEFEAFVLNEMCQFTGAFCNSLHCDEMGYLCRVSYWLGTVRNGDAVPEKIMALQEQAWDQEPDLKAYDESGYLCGETGCGLCALYQLKQAGITHLKLVGRGNYVDHMEKDIRNLRKALEILDAAENETAFQCMIKRILFPHGCSEECYY
;
A
#
# COMPACT_ATOMS: atom_id res chain seq x y z
N MET A 1 16.50 -27.31 66.73
CA MET A 1 17.41 -27.54 65.64
C MET A 1 16.65 -27.10 64.38
N THR A 2 16.55 -25.91 64.10
CA THR A 2 17.20 -24.79 63.39
C THR A 2 17.79 -25.25 62.04
N GLY A 3 17.17 -24.84 60.99
CA GLY A 3 17.66 -24.88 59.63
C GLY A 3 16.97 -23.80 58.80
N ASP A 4 17.68 -22.70 58.62
CA ASP A 4 17.28 -21.52 57.87
C ASP A 4 17.09 -21.85 56.40
N GLU A 5 15.89 -21.62 55.86
CA GLU A 5 15.64 -21.48 54.42
C GLU A 5 15.82 -20.00 54.05
N GLN A 6 16.99 -19.64 53.57
CA GLN A 6 17.22 -18.39 52.88
C GLN A 6 16.62 -18.45 51.48
N ALA A 7 15.46 -17.82 51.32
CA ALA A 7 14.88 -17.52 50.02
C ALA A 7 15.76 -16.45 49.32
N VAL A 8 16.49 -16.87 48.29
CA VAL A 8 17.20 -15.94 47.39
C VAL A 8 16.16 -15.27 46.46
N LYS A 9 15.80 -14.03 46.85
CA LYS A 9 15.13 -13.09 45.95
C LYS A 9 16.12 -12.70 44.84
N VAL A 10 15.93 -13.22 43.63
CA VAL A 10 16.58 -12.70 42.42
C VAL A 10 15.78 -11.48 41.98
N GLU A 11 16.18 -10.32 42.39
CA GLU A 11 15.76 -9.05 41.81
C GLU A 11 16.41 -8.92 40.44
N HIS A 12 15.65 -9.17 39.38
CA HIS A 12 16.02 -8.77 38.02
C HIS A 12 15.85 -7.23 37.92
N GLU A 13 16.87 -6.50 38.30
CA GLU A 13 17.07 -5.12 37.85
C GLU A 13 17.37 -5.17 36.34
N TYR A 14 16.35 -4.92 35.50
CA TYR A 14 16.57 -4.54 34.12
C TYR A 14 17.18 -3.13 34.11
N LEU A 15 18.49 -3.03 34.16
CA LEU A 15 19.25 -1.86 33.79
C LEU A 15 19.02 -1.64 32.28
N PHE A 16 17.98 -0.86 31.94
CA PHE A 16 17.83 -0.30 30.60
C PHE A 16 18.95 0.71 30.40
N ASP A 17 20.02 0.24 29.74
CA ASP A 17 21.12 1.12 29.31
C ASP A 17 20.55 2.18 28.33
N LYS A 18 20.79 3.46 28.63
CA LYS A 18 20.40 4.59 27.78
C LYS A 18 20.88 4.44 26.34
N ASN A 19 22.03 3.80 26.13
CA ASN A 19 22.57 3.50 24.80
C ASN A 19 21.71 2.48 24.05
N THR A 20 21.09 1.52 24.74
CA THR A 20 20.16 0.54 24.16
C THR A 20 18.82 1.20 23.79
N LEU A 21 18.36 2.18 24.55
CA LEU A 21 17.17 2.98 24.23
C LEU A 21 17.42 3.90 23.04
N GLN A 22 18.53 4.62 22.99
CA GLN A 22 18.91 5.46 21.85
C GLN A 22 19.15 4.64 20.59
N LYS A 23 19.74 3.45 20.70
CA LYS A 23 19.91 2.54 19.58
C LYS A 23 18.56 1.98 19.10
N LYS A 24 17.64 1.63 20.02
CA LYS A 24 16.27 1.23 19.65
C LYS A 24 15.47 2.38 19.02
N GLU A 25 15.62 3.62 19.48
CA GLU A 25 14.99 4.79 18.87
C GLU A 25 15.57 5.08 17.46
N GLN A 26 16.88 4.96 17.27
CA GLN A 26 17.53 5.08 15.94
C GLN A 26 17.19 3.92 15.01
N ASP A 27 17.11 2.69 15.52
CA ASP A 27 16.71 1.50 14.75
C ASP A 27 15.21 1.55 14.38
N MET A 28 14.34 2.13 15.24
CA MET A 28 12.93 2.39 14.91
C MET A 28 12.75 3.45 13.82
N ASP A 29 13.62 4.46 13.76
CA ASP A 29 13.57 5.51 12.73
C ASP A 29 14.04 5.00 11.35
N ASN A 30 14.71 3.85 11.30
CA ASN A 30 15.21 3.21 10.08
C ASN A 30 14.38 1.98 9.63
N SER A 31 13.27 1.68 10.32
CA SER A 31 12.38 0.59 9.93
C SER A 31 11.42 1.03 8.81
N MET A 32 11.09 0.11 7.88
CA MET A 32 10.07 0.37 6.86
C MET A 32 8.72 0.64 7.52
N LYS A 33 8.01 1.66 7.05
CA LYS A 33 6.70 2.07 7.57
C LYS A 33 5.57 1.32 6.87
N ILE A 34 4.50 1.05 7.61
CA ILE A 34 3.30 0.40 7.10
C ILE A 34 2.28 1.46 6.71
N THR A 35 1.91 1.49 5.42
CA THR A 35 0.85 2.36 4.87
C THR A 35 -0.38 1.52 4.56
N ALA A 36 -1.47 1.68 5.33
CA ALA A 36 -2.70 0.89 5.20
C ALA A 36 -3.82 1.68 4.51
N GLY A 37 -4.67 0.98 3.74
CA GLY A 37 -5.86 1.56 3.12
C GLY A 37 -7.00 1.74 4.11
N LEU A 38 -7.71 2.88 4.05
CA LEU A 38 -8.92 3.14 4.81
C LEU A 38 -10.13 3.23 3.87
N GLY A 39 -11.16 2.46 4.15
CA GLY A 39 -12.47 2.54 3.51
C GLY A 39 -13.46 3.40 4.30
N SER A 40 -13.29 3.50 5.63
CA SER A 40 -14.11 4.32 6.53
C SER A 40 -13.28 4.95 7.65
N ILE A 41 -13.87 5.94 8.35
CA ILE A 41 -13.20 6.61 9.47
C ILE A 41 -13.07 5.70 10.71
N ASP A 42 -13.96 4.72 10.86
CA ASP A 42 -13.99 3.81 12.02
C ASP A 42 -12.80 2.84 12.02
N GLU A 43 -12.20 2.61 10.86
CA GLU A 43 -11.02 1.76 10.70
C GLU A 43 -9.75 2.42 11.24
N TYR A 44 -9.68 3.76 11.25
CA TYR A 44 -8.44 4.48 11.54
C TYR A 44 -7.85 4.14 12.91
N GLU A 45 -8.64 4.22 13.99
CA GLU A 45 -8.14 3.93 15.33
C GLU A 45 -7.75 2.47 15.49
N ARG A 46 -8.55 1.56 14.95
CA ARG A 46 -8.29 0.12 14.96
C ARG A 46 -6.95 -0.21 14.27
N PHE A 47 -6.71 0.37 13.10
CA PHE A 47 -5.49 0.11 12.35
C PHE A 47 -4.25 0.79 12.96
N VAL A 48 -4.42 1.94 13.62
CA VAL A 48 -3.35 2.53 14.46
C VAL A 48 -2.96 1.56 15.58
N GLN A 49 -3.94 0.97 16.27
CA GLN A 49 -3.71 0.01 17.36
C GLN A 49 -3.12 -1.31 16.83
N ALA A 50 -3.46 -1.71 15.60
CA ALA A 50 -2.86 -2.87 14.96
C ALA A 50 -1.40 -2.64 14.54
N GLY A 51 -0.92 -1.39 14.47
CA GLY A 51 0.47 -1.04 14.21
C GLY A 51 0.74 -0.38 12.86
N ALA A 52 -0.26 0.15 12.16
CA ALA A 52 -0.06 0.95 10.96
C ALA A 52 0.62 2.30 11.31
N ASP A 53 1.50 2.77 10.42
CA ASP A 53 2.23 4.03 10.60
C ASP A 53 1.58 5.18 9.85
N GLU A 54 0.98 4.89 8.72
CA GLU A 54 0.36 5.85 7.81
C GLU A 54 -0.84 5.24 7.13
N PHE A 55 -1.67 6.09 6.52
CA PHE A 55 -2.88 5.64 5.84
C PHE A 55 -3.06 6.33 4.50
N PHE A 56 -3.84 5.70 3.63
CA PHE A 56 -4.37 6.34 2.44
C PHE A 56 -5.87 6.07 2.32
N CYS A 57 -6.64 7.06 1.87
CA CYS A 57 -8.06 6.89 1.60
C CYS A 57 -8.52 7.69 0.39
N GLY A 58 -9.62 7.27 -0.22
CA GLY A 58 -10.35 8.02 -1.20
C GLY A 58 -11.30 9.01 -0.54
N TYR A 59 -11.48 10.17 -1.15
CA TYR A 59 -12.56 11.09 -0.86
C TYR A 59 -13.29 11.41 -2.15
N VAL A 60 -14.59 11.13 -2.20
CA VAL A 60 -15.45 11.39 -3.35
C VAL A 60 -16.66 12.18 -2.87
N PRO A 61 -16.67 13.51 -3.02
CA PRO A 61 -17.83 14.32 -2.62
C PRO A 61 -19.12 13.82 -3.27
N PHE A 62 -20.23 13.85 -2.56
CA PHE A 62 -21.53 13.46 -3.12
C PHE A 62 -21.88 14.23 -4.39
N SER A 63 -21.50 15.52 -4.48
CA SER A 63 -21.68 16.33 -5.69
C SER A 63 -20.88 15.80 -6.89
N TRP A 64 -19.69 15.24 -6.66
CA TRP A 64 -18.93 14.58 -7.72
C TRP A 64 -19.61 13.29 -8.17
N ALA A 65 -20.00 12.43 -7.21
CA ALA A 65 -20.68 11.18 -7.50
C ALA A 65 -22.01 11.40 -8.25
N GLU A 66 -22.78 12.42 -7.87
CA GLU A 66 -24.03 12.81 -8.56
C GLU A 66 -23.78 13.25 -10.01
N LYS A 67 -22.71 14.02 -10.25
CA LYS A 67 -22.39 14.60 -11.55
C LYS A 67 -21.73 13.62 -12.51
N TYR A 68 -20.81 12.80 -12.02
CA TYR A 68 -19.91 11.99 -12.85
C TYR A 68 -20.13 10.46 -12.69
N GLY A 69 -20.77 10.03 -11.61
CA GLY A 69 -20.93 8.62 -11.28
C GLY A 69 -19.59 7.90 -11.14
N THR A 70 -19.59 6.58 -11.29
CA THR A 70 -18.38 5.73 -11.26
C THR A 70 -17.71 5.61 -12.64
N VAL A 71 -18.35 6.10 -13.70
CA VAL A 71 -17.82 6.03 -15.08
C VAL A 71 -16.65 7.00 -15.28
N MET A 72 -16.67 8.14 -14.57
CA MET A 72 -15.60 9.13 -14.54
C MET A 72 -15.07 9.28 -13.11
N PRO A 73 -14.34 8.29 -12.61
CA PRO A 73 -13.98 8.20 -11.21
C PRO A 73 -12.93 9.25 -10.84
N LEU A 74 -13.05 9.79 -9.62
CA LEU A 74 -12.03 10.63 -9.01
C LEU A 74 -10.82 9.80 -8.55
N ASN A 75 -11.09 8.58 -8.13
CA ASN A 75 -10.10 7.62 -7.67
C ASN A 75 -10.08 6.37 -8.53
N ARG A 76 -8.94 5.67 -8.56
CA ARG A 76 -8.78 4.41 -9.28
C ARG A 76 -9.76 3.32 -8.81
N ARG A 77 -10.10 3.32 -7.52
CA ARG A 77 -11.11 2.41 -6.95
C ARG A 77 -12.20 3.25 -6.28
N GLU A 78 -13.40 3.11 -6.80
CA GLU A 78 -14.64 3.67 -6.25
C GLU A 78 -15.74 2.61 -6.34
N VAL A 79 -16.73 2.73 -5.48
CA VAL A 79 -17.93 1.90 -5.49
C VAL A 79 -19.17 2.79 -5.34
N LEU A 80 -20.33 2.31 -5.78
CA LEU A 80 -21.59 3.05 -5.65
C LEU A 80 -22.10 3.09 -4.21
N CYS A 81 -21.76 2.09 -3.41
CA CYS A 81 -22.05 2.07 -1.98
C CYS A 81 -20.79 2.14 -1.14
N CYS A 82 -20.92 2.20 0.16
CA CYS A 82 -19.96 2.62 1.17
C CYS A 82 -18.70 1.72 1.34
N ASN A 83 -17.79 2.18 2.23
CA ASN A 83 -16.62 1.47 2.79
C ASN A 83 -15.38 1.34 1.88
N VAL A 84 -15.31 2.08 0.78
CA VAL A 84 -14.10 2.16 -0.07
C VAL A 84 -13.53 3.57 -0.12
N GLN A 85 -14.39 4.59 0.04
CA GLN A 85 -14.04 6.01 0.07
C GLN A 85 -14.94 6.77 1.05
N LEU A 86 -14.45 7.93 1.49
CA LEU A 86 -15.24 8.89 2.26
C LEU A 86 -16.10 9.74 1.31
N GLY A 87 -17.33 10.06 1.68
CA GLY A 87 -18.26 10.85 0.87
C GLY A 87 -18.58 12.21 1.47
N ALA A 88 -18.70 12.29 2.79
CA ALA A 88 -19.03 13.52 3.48
C ALA A 88 -17.77 14.30 3.91
N TYR A 89 -17.82 15.62 3.72
CA TYR A 89 -16.73 16.49 4.19
C TYR A 89 -16.56 16.45 5.72
N SER A 90 -17.65 16.26 6.47
CA SER A 90 -17.61 16.07 7.93
C SER A 90 -16.80 14.85 8.36
N GLU A 91 -16.76 13.79 7.55
CA GLU A 91 -15.89 12.63 7.83
C GLU A 91 -14.41 13.01 7.73
N LEU A 92 -14.03 13.81 6.73
CA LEU A 92 -12.67 14.34 6.64
C LEU A 92 -12.31 15.24 7.83
N GLU A 93 -13.24 16.07 8.32
CA GLU A 93 -13.00 16.89 9.50
C GLU A 93 -12.78 16.05 10.77
N ILE A 94 -13.54 14.95 10.91
CA ILE A 94 -13.34 13.98 12.01
C ILE A 94 -11.96 13.31 11.84
N LEU A 95 -11.66 12.80 10.66
CA LEU A 95 -10.39 12.14 10.37
C LEU A 95 -9.19 13.07 10.61
N SER A 96 -9.30 14.35 10.22
CA SER A 96 -8.27 15.37 10.51
C SER A 96 -8.00 15.51 12.03
N ARG A 97 -9.06 15.47 12.87
CA ARG A 97 -8.91 15.50 14.33
C ARG A 97 -8.25 14.23 14.86
N MET A 98 -8.59 13.05 14.29
CA MET A 98 -7.96 11.78 14.65
C MET A 98 -6.46 11.78 14.27
N VAL A 99 -6.11 12.27 13.09
CA VAL A 99 -4.70 12.45 12.67
C VAL A 99 -3.93 13.34 13.65
N LYS A 100 -4.52 14.43 14.11
CA LYS A 100 -3.90 15.31 15.12
C LYS A 100 -3.70 14.61 16.46
N LYS A 101 -4.65 13.76 16.87
CA LYS A 101 -4.60 12.99 18.13
C LYS A 101 -3.53 11.89 18.09
N TYR A 102 -3.56 11.05 17.06
CA TYR A 102 -2.72 9.85 16.97
C TYR A 102 -1.38 10.07 16.26
N LYS A 103 -1.18 11.21 15.60
CA LYS A 103 0.04 11.57 14.85
C LYS A 103 0.38 10.59 13.71
N LYS A 104 -0.63 9.92 13.17
CA LYS A 104 -0.49 9.02 12.02
C LYS A 104 -1.12 9.69 10.79
N PRO A 105 -0.30 10.06 9.75
CA PRO A 105 -0.79 10.81 8.61
C PRO A 105 -1.73 10.00 7.71
N VAL A 106 -2.59 10.71 7.00
CA VAL A 106 -3.48 10.16 5.97
C VAL A 106 -3.23 10.88 4.65
N HIS A 107 -3.02 10.13 3.59
CA HIS A 107 -2.78 10.59 2.23
C HIS A 107 -4.07 10.41 1.40
N LEU A 108 -4.60 11.50 0.85
CA LEU A 108 -5.82 11.42 0.04
C LEU A 108 -5.50 10.99 -1.39
N THR A 109 -6.29 10.08 -1.94
CA THR A 109 -6.09 9.59 -3.31
C THR A 109 -6.89 10.39 -4.32
N PHE A 110 -6.20 10.84 -5.38
CA PHE A 110 -6.72 11.39 -6.61
C PHE A 110 -6.01 10.67 -7.74
N ASN A 111 -6.22 9.36 -7.82
CA ASN A 111 -5.37 8.47 -8.60
C ASN A 111 -6.10 7.77 -9.76
N SER A 112 -7.15 8.40 -10.29
CA SER A 112 -7.61 8.04 -11.64
C SER A 112 -6.49 8.28 -12.64
N LEU A 113 -6.46 7.50 -13.72
CA LEU A 113 -5.35 7.55 -14.70
C LEU A 113 -5.35 8.81 -15.54
N TYR A 114 -6.50 9.41 -15.72
CA TYR A 114 -6.72 10.67 -16.45
C TYR A 114 -8.02 11.31 -15.99
N TYR A 115 -8.15 12.61 -16.25
CA TYR A 115 -9.35 13.39 -16.01
C TYR A 115 -9.72 14.20 -17.27
N LEU A 116 -10.98 14.60 -17.37
CA LEU A 116 -11.42 15.52 -18.42
C LEU A 116 -10.98 16.95 -18.08
N PRO A 117 -10.77 17.82 -19.11
CA PRO A 117 -10.33 19.20 -18.89
C PRO A 117 -11.21 19.99 -17.90
N GLU A 118 -12.52 19.78 -17.92
CA GLU A 118 -13.49 20.41 -17.02
C GLU A 118 -13.43 19.92 -15.57
N GLN A 119 -12.80 18.77 -15.31
CA GLN A 119 -12.67 18.21 -13.97
C GLN A 119 -11.50 18.79 -13.18
N TYR A 120 -10.42 19.24 -13.85
CA TYR A 120 -9.24 19.77 -13.15
C TYR A 120 -9.54 20.95 -12.21
N PRO A 121 -10.36 21.96 -12.59
CA PRO A 121 -10.72 23.03 -11.67
C PRO A 121 -11.42 22.52 -10.41
N GLU A 122 -12.38 21.61 -10.57
CA GLU A 122 -13.14 21.03 -9.46
C GLU A 122 -12.25 20.19 -8.53
N ILE A 123 -11.32 19.40 -9.10
CA ILE A 123 -10.32 18.65 -8.33
C ILE A 123 -9.42 19.61 -7.53
N GLY A 124 -8.98 20.71 -8.16
CA GLY A 124 -8.19 21.73 -7.49
C GLY A 124 -8.92 22.33 -6.28
N ASP A 125 -10.21 22.66 -6.43
CA ASP A 125 -11.05 23.18 -5.34
C ASP A 125 -11.22 22.17 -4.20
N ILE A 126 -11.40 20.88 -4.53
CA ILE A 126 -11.49 19.80 -3.55
C ILE A 126 -10.17 19.69 -2.77
N ILE A 127 -9.01 19.71 -3.45
CA ILE A 127 -7.69 19.63 -2.82
C ILE A 127 -7.46 20.82 -1.89
N GLU A 128 -7.73 22.06 -2.33
CA GLU A 128 -7.59 23.26 -1.50
C GLU A 128 -8.47 23.19 -0.25
N LYS A 129 -9.69 22.68 -0.38
CA LYS A 129 -10.61 22.45 0.74
C LYS A 129 -10.08 21.45 1.74
N CYS A 130 -9.49 20.33 1.26
CA CYS A 130 -8.85 19.33 2.11
C CYS A 130 -7.59 19.89 2.80
N MET A 131 -6.81 20.72 2.10
CA MET A 131 -5.64 21.41 2.68
C MET A 131 -6.06 22.35 3.81
N GLY A 132 -7.22 23.00 3.68
CA GLY A 132 -7.77 23.91 4.70
C GLY A 132 -8.02 23.25 6.06
N ILE A 133 -8.29 21.95 6.08
CA ILE A 133 -8.49 21.15 7.31
C ILE A 133 -7.27 20.35 7.74
N GLY A 134 -6.17 20.42 6.96
CA GLY A 134 -4.86 19.91 7.38
C GLY A 134 -4.31 18.71 6.60
N PHE A 135 -5.00 18.20 5.59
CA PHE A 135 -4.42 17.21 4.69
C PHE A 135 -3.40 17.87 3.78
N ARG A 136 -2.17 17.30 3.69
CA ARG A 136 -1.05 17.93 3.00
C ARG A 136 -0.53 17.11 1.83
N SER A 137 -0.78 15.80 1.81
CA SER A 137 -0.21 14.85 0.86
C SER A 137 -1.30 14.14 0.05
N TYR A 138 -1.03 14.02 -1.25
CA TYR A 138 -1.99 13.50 -2.22
C TYR A 138 -1.35 12.47 -3.13
N ILE A 139 -1.99 11.32 -3.30
CA ILE A 139 -1.56 10.27 -4.22
C ILE A 139 -2.18 10.55 -5.58
N ILE A 140 -1.37 10.86 -6.58
CA ILE A 140 -1.81 11.29 -7.91
C ILE A 140 -1.22 10.37 -8.97
N ALA A 141 -2.03 9.96 -9.96
CA ALA A 141 -1.61 9.14 -11.09
C ALA A 141 -1.54 9.92 -12.40
N ASP A 142 -2.44 10.88 -12.61
CA ASP A 142 -2.52 11.66 -13.84
C ASP A 142 -1.42 12.76 -13.89
N PRO A 143 -0.44 12.66 -14.83
CA PRO A 143 0.57 13.71 -14.99
C PRO A 143 0.00 15.10 -15.35
N ALA A 144 -1.15 15.14 -16.04
CA ALA A 144 -1.78 16.41 -16.41
C ALA A 144 -2.35 17.12 -15.18
N LEU A 145 -2.86 16.37 -14.18
CA LEU A 145 -3.27 16.95 -12.91
C LEU A 145 -2.08 17.60 -12.18
N LEU A 146 -0.89 16.98 -12.20
CA LEU A 146 0.32 17.56 -11.61
C LEU A 146 0.66 18.91 -12.26
N VAL A 147 0.57 19.00 -13.59
CA VAL A 147 0.78 20.24 -14.36
C VAL A 147 -0.26 21.29 -13.97
N TYR A 148 -1.53 20.88 -13.90
CA TYR A 148 -2.63 21.78 -13.52
C TYR A 148 -2.44 22.37 -12.12
N LEU A 149 -2.17 21.53 -11.12
CA LEU A 149 -1.96 21.97 -9.74
C LEU A 149 -0.79 22.95 -9.63
N LYS A 150 0.32 22.66 -10.31
CA LYS A 150 1.48 23.57 -10.36
C LYS A 150 1.11 24.91 -10.99
N ASN A 151 0.41 24.92 -12.13
CA ASN A 151 0.02 26.15 -12.83
C ASN A 151 -1.00 26.98 -12.01
N ARG A 152 -1.86 26.32 -11.25
CA ARG A 152 -2.79 26.98 -10.33
C ARG A 152 -2.11 27.49 -9.05
N GLY A 153 -0.87 27.11 -8.78
CA GLY A 153 -0.15 27.50 -7.57
C GLY A 153 -0.54 26.71 -6.31
N ILE A 154 -1.19 25.55 -6.47
CA ILE A 154 -1.52 24.65 -5.36
C ILE A 154 -0.24 23.91 -4.93
N SER A 155 0.27 24.26 -3.73
CA SER A 155 1.47 23.66 -3.15
C SER A 155 1.08 22.58 -2.13
N CYS A 156 1.17 21.32 -2.54
CA CYS A 156 0.92 20.16 -1.70
C CYS A 156 2.02 19.11 -1.93
N GLU A 157 2.17 18.18 -1.00
CA GLU A 157 3.09 17.04 -1.17
C GLU A 157 2.48 16.01 -2.12
N ILE A 158 3.26 15.59 -3.10
CA ILE A 158 2.81 14.63 -4.12
C ILE A 158 3.43 13.25 -3.84
N HIS A 159 2.58 12.25 -3.70
CA HIS A 159 2.95 10.85 -3.81
C HIS A 159 2.60 10.38 -5.22
N LEU A 160 3.62 10.15 -6.05
CA LEU A 160 3.40 9.68 -7.41
C LEU A 160 2.91 8.24 -7.36
N SER A 161 1.70 8.02 -7.89
CA SER A 161 1.04 6.72 -7.83
C SER A 161 1.74 5.67 -8.70
N GLY A 162 1.80 4.43 -8.24
CA GLY A 162 2.20 3.28 -9.06
C GLY A 162 1.27 3.04 -10.26
N GLU A 163 0.06 3.61 -10.23
CA GLU A 163 -0.87 3.57 -11.37
C GLU A 163 -0.46 4.48 -12.54
N THR A 164 0.46 5.43 -12.33
CA THR A 164 1.04 6.26 -13.41
C THR A 164 1.74 5.41 -14.47
N GLY A 165 2.20 4.23 -14.08
CA GLY A 165 2.94 3.28 -14.89
C GLY A 165 4.27 2.92 -14.26
N GLU A 166 5.10 2.18 -15.00
CA GLU A 166 6.43 1.79 -14.56
C GLU A 166 7.38 2.98 -14.68
N VAL A 167 7.62 3.66 -13.56
CA VAL A 167 8.51 4.82 -13.52
C VAL A 167 9.95 4.35 -13.40
N ASN A 168 10.75 4.61 -14.43
CA ASN A 168 12.20 4.42 -14.41
C ASN A 168 12.94 5.71 -14.03
N SER A 169 14.26 5.67 -13.95
CA SER A 169 15.08 6.82 -13.55
C SER A 169 14.95 8.03 -14.49
N GLU A 170 14.73 7.81 -15.79
CA GLU A 170 14.56 8.91 -16.75
C GLU A 170 13.17 9.57 -16.62
N MET A 171 12.11 8.77 -16.43
CA MET A 171 10.78 9.32 -16.12
C MET A 171 10.80 10.11 -14.81
N LEU A 172 11.48 9.60 -13.77
CA LEU A 172 11.60 10.31 -12.51
C LEU A 172 12.25 11.68 -12.66
N LYS A 173 13.24 11.85 -13.55
CA LYS A 173 13.82 13.16 -13.87
C LYS A 173 12.77 14.16 -14.37
N MET A 174 11.82 13.70 -15.17
CA MET A 174 10.73 14.54 -15.66
C MET A 174 9.78 14.96 -14.53
N PHE A 175 9.51 14.09 -13.56
CA PHE A 175 8.63 14.37 -12.43
C PHE A 175 9.27 15.20 -11.32
N ARG A 176 10.61 15.30 -11.23
CA ARG A 176 11.34 16.12 -10.22
C ARG A 176 10.97 17.60 -10.25
N ARG A 177 10.37 18.10 -11.32
CA ARG A 177 9.85 19.48 -11.40
C ARG A 177 8.60 19.75 -10.55
N PHE A 178 8.02 18.68 -9.96
CA PHE A 178 6.90 18.75 -9.03
C PHE A 178 7.39 18.48 -7.60
N PRO A 179 6.65 18.88 -6.57
CA PRO A 179 7.01 18.64 -5.17
C PRO A 179 6.78 17.18 -4.77
N LEU A 180 7.51 16.25 -5.41
CA LEU A 180 7.42 14.84 -5.11
C LEU A 180 8.02 14.55 -3.73
N LYS A 181 7.19 14.00 -2.85
CA LYS A 181 7.61 13.47 -1.56
C LYS A 181 7.85 11.97 -1.61
N ARG A 182 7.03 11.24 -2.38
CA ARG A 182 7.08 9.77 -2.46
C ARG A 182 6.88 9.28 -3.89
N LEU A 183 7.61 8.23 -4.25
CA LEU A 183 7.35 7.41 -5.42
C LEU A 183 6.78 6.06 -4.94
N ILE A 184 5.60 5.69 -5.44
CA ILE A 184 4.98 4.39 -5.22
C ILE A 184 5.29 3.52 -6.44
N PHE A 185 6.06 2.46 -6.25
CA PHE A 185 6.36 1.53 -7.34
C PHE A 185 5.13 0.72 -7.73
N HIS A 186 4.99 0.46 -9.01
CA HIS A 186 3.99 -0.48 -9.50
C HIS A 186 4.34 -1.92 -9.10
N ARG A 187 3.33 -2.78 -8.96
CA ARG A 187 3.50 -4.20 -8.56
C ARG A 187 4.32 -5.04 -9.53
N LYS A 188 4.56 -4.54 -10.76
CA LYS A 188 5.39 -5.20 -11.79
C LYS A 188 6.87 -4.80 -11.73
N ASN A 189 7.25 -3.80 -10.93
CA ASN A 189 8.65 -3.44 -10.79
C ASN A 189 9.42 -4.55 -10.07
N MET A 190 10.50 -4.99 -10.67
CA MET A 190 11.42 -5.95 -10.06
C MET A 190 12.37 -5.23 -9.09
N PHE A 191 12.95 -5.95 -8.15
CA PHE A 191 13.90 -5.38 -7.16
C PHE A 191 15.04 -4.60 -7.82
N ARG A 192 15.61 -5.13 -8.91
CA ARG A 192 16.67 -4.47 -9.68
C ARG A 192 16.24 -3.12 -10.24
N ASP A 193 14.99 -3.02 -10.71
CA ASP A 193 14.45 -1.78 -11.26
C ASP A 193 14.25 -0.75 -10.15
N MET A 194 13.68 -1.17 -9.02
CA MET A 194 13.54 -0.34 -7.82
C MET A 194 14.90 0.18 -7.35
N GLN A 195 15.90 -0.71 -7.21
CA GLN A 195 17.27 -0.35 -6.81
C GLN A 195 17.89 0.70 -7.75
N SER A 196 17.72 0.52 -9.06
CA SER A 196 18.24 1.44 -10.07
C SER A 196 17.63 2.84 -9.94
N VAL A 197 16.31 2.92 -9.79
CA VAL A 197 15.58 4.20 -9.61
C VAL A 197 15.99 4.87 -8.31
N ILE A 198 16.02 4.12 -7.21
CA ILE A 198 16.36 4.64 -5.88
C ILE A 198 17.80 5.14 -5.86
N ALA A 199 18.76 4.35 -6.39
CA ALA A 199 20.16 4.76 -6.45
C ALA A 199 20.35 6.06 -7.28
N SER A 200 19.67 6.16 -8.43
CA SER A 200 19.69 7.38 -9.25
C SER A 200 19.13 8.60 -8.50
N GLN A 201 18.07 8.43 -7.71
CA GLN A 201 17.51 9.51 -6.91
C GLN A 201 18.42 9.90 -5.75
N ARG A 202 18.98 8.94 -5.03
CA ARG A 202 19.91 9.19 -3.92
C ARG A 202 21.17 9.92 -4.36
N GLU A 203 21.68 9.63 -5.56
CA GLU A 203 22.84 10.37 -6.12
C GLU A 203 22.49 11.85 -6.38
N VAL A 204 21.30 12.14 -6.90
CA VAL A 204 20.84 13.53 -7.10
C VAL A 204 20.66 14.25 -5.76
N GLU A 205 20.09 13.59 -4.78
CA GLU A 205 19.90 14.15 -3.43
C GLU A 205 21.24 14.45 -2.76
N LYS A 206 22.20 13.53 -2.87
CA LYS A 206 23.57 13.71 -2.38
C LYS A 206 24.26 14.93 -3.00
N GLN A 207 24.13 15.08 -4.33
CA GLN A 207 24.69 16.23 -5.05
C GLN A 207 24.01 17.55 -4.64
N ALA A 208 22.74 17.51 -4.26
CA ALA A 208 22.00 18.66 -3.75
C ALA A 208 22.19 18.91 -2.24
N GLY A 209 22.98 18.09 -1.54
CA GLY A 209 23.22 18.18 -0.10
C GLY A 209 22.01 17.80 0.75
N ILE A 210 21.06 17.05 0.18
CA ILE A 210 19.86 16.57 0.89
C ILE A 210 20.25 15.31 1.67
N ARG A 211 19.96 15.32 2.98
CA ARG A 211 20.20 14.15 3.82
C ARG A 211 19.18 13.04 3.51
N PRO A 212 19.54 11.74 3.64
CA PRO A 212 18.66 10.62 3.31
C PRO A 212 17.27 10.69 3.97
N GLU A 213 17.19 11.15 5.22
CA GLU A 213 15.95 11.26 6.01
C GLU A 213 15.00 12.34 5.46
N ALA A 214 15.56 13.36 4.79
CA ALA A 214 14.83 14.45 4.15
C ALA A 214 14.57 14.18 2.66
N GLY A 215 15.11 13.11 2.12
CA GLY A 215 14.99 12.73 0.72
C GLY A 215 13.62 12.19 0.34
N MET A 216 13.50 11.77 -0.93
CA MET A 216 12.31 11.13 -1.46
C MET A 216 12.07 9.78 -0.79
N GLU A 217 10.82 9.50 -0.47
CA GLU A 217 10.36 8.22 0.05
C GLU A 217 10.02 7.26 -1.09
N PHE A 218 10.18 5.95 -0.84
CA PHE A 218 9.89 4.90 -1.81
C PHE A 218 8.96 3.88 -1.20
N GLU A 219 7.83 3.62 -1.87
CA GLU A 219 6.77 2.74 -1.40
C GLU A 219 6.60 1.57 -2.36
N ALA A 220 6.50 0.34 -1.82
CA ALA A 220 6.22 -0.87 -2.57
C ALA A 220 4.99 -1.59 -2.01
N PHE A 221 4.24 -2.26 -2.86
CA PHE A 221 3.11 -3.08 -2.45
C PHE A 221 3.61 -4.35 -1.74
N VAL A 222 2.87 -4.82 -0.74
CA VAL A 222 3.29 -5.99 0.06
C VAL A 222 2.18 -6.97 0.37
N LEU A 223 0.93 -6.52 0.53
CA LEU A 223 -0.21 -7.39 0.83
C LEU A 223 -1.46 -6.95 0.07
N ASN A 224 -2.24 -7.95 -0.28
CA ASN A 224 -3.58 -7.89 -0.87
C ASN A 224 -3.66 -7.30 -2.29
N GLU A 225 -4.68 -7.70 -3.02
CA GLU A 225 -5.05 -7.19 -4.34
C GLU A 225 -3.89 -7.20 -5.35
N MET A 226 -3.29 -8.38 -5.58
CA MET A 226 -2.31 -8.55 -6.67
C MET A 226 -2.93 -8.12 -8.00
N CYS A 227 -2.16 -7.39 -8.80
CA CYS A 227 -2.58 -6.89 -10.10
C CYS A 227 -1.73 -7.48 -11.22
N GLN A 228 -2.38 -8.09 -12.20
CA GLN A 228 -1.72 -8.67 -13.39
C GLN A 228 -1.42 -7.62 -14.48
N PHE A 229 -2.02 -6.43 -14.39
CA PHE A 229 -1.87 -5.35 -15.35
C PHE A 229 -1.04 -4.21 -14.77
N THR A 230 -0.35 -3.46 -15.62
CA THR A 230 0.22 -2.17 -15.23
C THR A 230 -0.87 -1.10 -15.24
N GLY A 231 -0.85 -0.16 -14.29
CA GLY A 231 -1.86 0.88 -14.15
C GLY A 231 -2.12 1.65 -15.45
N ALA A 232 -1.06 2.12 -16.10
CA ALA A 232 -1.14 2.89 -17.34
C ALA A 232 -1.81 2.16 -18.51
N PHE A 233 -1.80 0.83 -18.53
CA PHE A 233 -2.38 0.00 -19.58
C PHE A 233 -3.69 -0.70 -19.17
N CYS A 234 -4.15 -0.49 -17.94
CA CYS A 234 -5.40 -1.06 -17.46
C CYS A 234 -6.56 -0.08 -17.66
N ASN A 235 -7.44 -0.38 -18.61
CA ASN A 235 -8.65 0.38 -18.88
C ASN A 235 -9.87 -0.14 -18.10
N SER A 236 -9.68 -1.06 -17.15
CA SER A 236 -10.76 -1.57 -16.30
C SER A 236 -11.19 -0.52 -15.29
N LEU A 237 -12.49 -0.34 -15.14
CA LEU A 237 -13.06 0.37 -13.99
C LEU A 237 -12.89 -0.51 -12.75
N HIS A 238 -12.31 0.03 -11.69
CA HIS A 238 -12.20 -0.65 -10.40
C HIS A 238 -13.45 -0.37 -9.57
N CYS A 239 -14.57 -0.82 -10.06
CA CYS A 239 -15.87 -0.74 -9.42
C CYS A 239 -16.39 -2.17 -9.27
N ASP A 240 -16.69 -2.58 -8.03
CA ASP A 240 -17.08 -3.97 -7.72
C ASP A 240 -18.36 -4.37 -8.44
N GLU A 241 -19.26 -3.41 -8.67
CA GLU A 241 -20.54 -3.63 -9.35
C GLU A 241 -20.38 -3.89 -10.86
N MET A 242 -19.27 -3.46 -11.46
CA MET A 242 -19.01 -3.61 -12.89
C MET A 242 -18.03 -4.72 -13.23
N GLY A 243 -17.37 -5.28 -12.24
CA GLY A 243 -16.31 -6.27 -12.39
C GLY A 243 -14.98 -5.70 -12.89
N TYR A 244 -13.95 -6.52 -12.83
CA TYR A 244 -12.58 -6.16 -13.22
C TYR A 244 -12.10 -7.01 -14.38
N LEU A 245 -11.37 -6.42 -15.34
CA LEU A 245 -10.75 -7.18 -16.43
C LEU A 245 -9.78 -8.25 -15.93
N CYS A 246 -9.08 -8.01 -14.83
CA CYS A 246 -8.16 -8.96 -14.22
C CYS A 246 -8.84 -10.20 -13.61
N ARG A 247 -10.15 -10.18 -13.42
CA ARG A 247 -10.95 -11.33 -12.97
C ARG A 247 -11.57 -12.11 -14.14
N VAL A 248 -11.41 -11.63 -15.36
CA VAL A 248 -11.88 -12.35 -16.55
C VAL A 248 -10.78 -13.33 -16.97
N SER A 249 -11.12 -14.62 -16.98
CA SER A 249 -10.21 -15.64 -17.46
C SER A 249 -9.91 -15.44 -18.95
N TYR A 250 -8.65 -15.55 -19.33
CA TYR A 250 -8.23 -15.44 -20.72
C TYR A 250 -7.11 -16.43 -21.04
N TRP A 251 -7.02 -16.78 -22.33
CA TRP A 251 -5.99 -17.67 -22.83
C TRP A 251 -5.23 -16.98 -23.95
N LEU A 252 -3.92 -17.15 -23.95
CA LEU A 252 -3.09 -16.68 -25.06
C LEU A 252 -3.02 -17.76 -26.14
N GLY A 253 -3.34 -17.36 -27.36
CA GLY A 253 -3.28 -18.27 -28.50
C GLY A 253 -3.46 -17.52 -29.81
N THR A 254 -3.20 -18.20 -30.92
CA THR A 254 -3.47 -17.69 -32.28
C THR A 254 -4.86 -18.15 -32.70
N VAL A 255 -5.78 -17.19 -32.83
CA VAL A 255 -7.12 -17.45 -33.39
C VAL A 255 -7.13 -17.01 -34.85
N ARG A 256 -7.52 -17.94 -35.73
CA ARG A 256 -7.81 -17.62 -37.13
C ARG A 256 -9.27 -17.24 -37.26
N ASN A 257 -9.58 -16.32 -38.17
CA ASN A 257 -10.97 -15.92 -38.41
C ASN A 257 -11.87 -17.13 -38.69
N GLY A 258 -12.89 -17.31 -37.84
CA GLY A 258 -13.84 -18.42 -37.94
C GLY A 258 -13.53 -19.65 -37.07
N ASP A 259 -12.43 -19.66 -36.33
CA ASP A 259 -12.14 -20.75 -35.41
C ASP A 259 -13.01 -20.63 -34.15
N ALA A 260 -13.67 -21.71 -33.76
CA ALA A 260 -14.28 -21.80 -32.42
C ALA A 260 -13.22 -21.97 -31.36
N VAL A 261 -13.53 -21.50 -30.13
CA VAL A 261 -12.67 -21.77 -28.97
C VAL A 261 -12.59 -23.29 -28.77
N PRO A 262 -11.39 -23.89 -28.70
CA PRO A 262 -11.26 -25.33 -28.56
C PRO A 262 -11.94 -25.83 -27.28
N GLU A 263 -12.74 -26.91 -27.39
CA GLU A 263 -13.41 -27.55 -26.22
C GLU A 263 -12.45 -27.84 -25.06
N LYS A 264 -11.20 -28.19 -25.37
CA LYS A 264 -10.15 -28.44 -24.37
C LYS A 264 -9.85 -27.20 -23.51
N ILE A 265 -9.99 -25.99 -24.05
CA ILE A 265 -9.80 -24.74 -23.30
C ILE A 265 -11.01 -24.48 -22.40
N MET A 266 -12.21 -24.75 -22.88
CA MET A 266 -13.44 -24.64 -22.06
C MET A 266 -13.41 -25.63 -20.88
N ALA A 267 -13.00 -26.88 -21.13
CA ALA A 267 -12.87 -27.90 -20.08
C ALA A 267 -11.82 -27.55 -19.03
N LEU A 268 -10.72 -26.88 -19.39
CA LEU A 268 -9.73 -26.39 -18.44
C LEU A 268 -10.25 -25.23 -17.58
N GLN A 269 -11.11 -24.39 -18.13
CA GLN A 269 -11.81 -23.35 -17.34
C GLN A 269 -12.73 -23.96 -16.30
N GLU A 270 -13.54 -24.95 -16.66
CA GLU A 270 -14.43 -25.66 -15.73
C GLU A 270 -13.62 -26.32 -14.58
N GLN A 271 -12.50 -26.99 -14.91
CA GLN A 271 -11.62 -27.62 -13.90
C GLN A 271 -10.94 -26.61 -12.96
N ALA A 272 -10.62 -25.38 -13.42
CA ALA A 272 -10.01 -24.36 -12.57
C ALA A 272 -11.01 -23.77 -11.54
N TRP A 273 -12.32 -23.84 -11.84
CA TRP A 273 -13.36 -23.37 -10.92
C TRP A 273 -13.73 -24.41 -9.86
N ASP A 274 -13.45 -25.70 -10.10
CA ASP A 274 -13.77 -26.81 -9.20
C ASP A 274 -12.66 -27.15 -8.20
N GLN A 275 -11.52 -26.44 -8.21
CA GLN A 275 -10.49 -26.62 -7.20
C GLN A 275 -10.95 -25.99 -5.88
N GLU A 276 -11.35 -26.83 -4.93
CA GLU A 276 -11.56 -26.39 -3.56
C GLU A 276 -10.26 -25.82 -2.98
N PRO A 277 -10.28 -24.62 -2.36
CA PRO A 277 -9.12 -24.07 -1.73
C PRO A 277 -8.61 -25.01 -0.62
N ASP A 278 -7.29 -25.10 -0.44
CA ASP A 278 -6.72 -25.85 0.69
C ASP A 278 -7.07 -25.15 2.01
N LEU A 279 -8.19 -25.54 2.59
CA LEU A 279 -8.75 -24.96 3.81
C LEU A 279 -7.84 -25.07 5.04
N LYS A 280 -6.77 -25.89 4.97
CA LYS A 280 -5.82 -26.04 6.08
C LYS A 280 -4.99 -24.78 6.37
N ALA A 281 -4.84 -23.91 5.39
CA ALA A 281 -4.09 -22.66 5.52
C ALA A 281 -4.92 -21.52 6.13
N TYR A 282 -6.25 -21.67 6.15
CA TYR A 282 -7.17 -20.66 6.72
C TYR A 282 -7.30 -20.85 8.24
N ASP A 283 -7.44 -19.73 8.95
CA ASP A 283 -7.81 -19.78 10.37
C ASP A 283 -9.31 -20.05 10.58
N GLU A 284 -9.72 -20.20 11.83
CA GLU A 284 -11.14 -20.47 12.20
C GLU A 284 -12.12 -19.37 11.75
N SER A 285 -11.63 -18.17 11.45
CA SER A 285 -12.44 -17.04 10.96
C SER A 285 -12.51 -16.98 9.43
N GLY A 286 -11.91 -17.94 8.71
CA GLY A 286 -11.79 -17.91 7.26
C GLY A 286 -10.79 -16.87 6.74
N TYR A 287 -9.77 -16.54 7.53
CA TYR A 287 -8.72 -15.60 7.16
C TYR A 287 -7.45 -16.35 6.74
N LEU A 288 -6.88 -15.94 5.61
CA LEU A 288 -5.56 -16.34 5.15
C LEU A 288 -4.73 -15.08 4.82
N CYS A 289 -3.59 -14.92 5.47
CA CYS A 289 -2.70 -13.78 5.20
C CYS A 289 -2.22 -13.79 3.75
N GLY A 290 -2.48 -12.68 3.04
CA GLY A 290 -2.08 -12.52 1.65
C GLY A 290 -2.84 -13.41 0.67
N GLU A 291 -4.08 -13.79 0.96
CA GLU A 291 -4.96 -14.60 0.09
C GLU A 291 -5.05 -14.05 -1.33
N THR A 292 -5.09 -12.73 -1.50
CA THR A 292 -5.19 -12.06 -2.80
C THR A 292 -3.88 -11.42 -3.26
N GLY A 293 -2.77 -11.71 -2.59
CA GLY A 293 -1.43 -11.23 -2.92
C GLY A 293 -0.54 -11.07 -1.70
N CYS A 294 0.66 -11.67 -1.72
CA CYS A 294 1.60 -11.70 -0.62
C CYS A 294 3.04 -11.38 -1.05
N GLY A 295 3.67 -10.42 -0.40
CA GLY A 295 5.08 -10.05 -0.56
C GLY A 295 5.90 -10.18 0.73
N LEU A 296 5.38 -10.86 1.77
CA LEU A 296 6.06 -10.92 3.07
C LEU A 296 7.44 -11.58 2.99
N CYS A 297 7.60 -12.63 2.19
CA CYS A 297 8.90 -13.29 1.99
C CYS A 297 9.93 -12.41 1.27
N ALA A 298 9.49 -11.35 0.60
CA ALA A 298 10.33 -10.43 -0.16
C ALA A 298 10.81 -9.19 0.64
N LEU A 299 10.40 -9.03 1.90
CA LEU A 299 10.72 -7.85 2.71
C LEU A 299 12.23 -7.62 2.84
N TYR A 300 13.03 -8.68 2.90
CA TYR A 300 14.49 -8.56 2.94
C TYR A 300 15.02 -7.88 1.69
N GLN A 301 14.58 -8.31 0.50
CA GLN A 301 15.00 -7.73 -0.78
C GLN A 301 14.45 -6.31 -0.96
N LEU A 302 13.22 -6.02 -0.52
CA LEU A 302 12.65 -4.67 -0.52
C LEU A 302 13.47 -3.71 0.35
N LYS A 303 13.88 -4.14 1.56
CA LYS A 303 14.78 -3.37 2.44
C LYS A 303 16.14 -3.11 1.77
N GLN A 304 16.75 -4.13 1.14
CA GLN A 304 17.99 -4.00 0.40
C GLN A 304 17.87 -3.10 -0.84
N ALA A 305 16.70 -3.07 -1.45
CA ALA A 305 16.41 -2.16 -2.57
C ALA A 305 16.31 -0.68 -2.14
N GLY A 306 16.11 -0.42 -0.83
CA GLY A 306 15.96 0.94 -0.29
C GLY A 306 14.51 1.40 -0.19
N ILE A 307 13.55 0.46 -0.17
CA ILE A 307 12.13 0.76 0.09
C ILE A 307 11.98 1.26 1.52
N THR A 308 11.22 2.32 1.69
CA THR A 308 10.98 2.99 2.98
C THR A 308 9.56 2.76 3.51
N HIS A 309 8.61 2.46 2.62
CA HIS A 309 7.20 2.29 2.95
C HIS A 309 6.62 1.04 2.29
N LEU A 310 5.77 0.35 3.02
CA LEU A 310 5.12 -0.88 2.60
C LEU A 310 3.61 -0.65 2.49
N LYS A 311 3.10 -0.78 1.27
CA LYS A 311 1.68 -0.57 0.98
C LYS A 311 0.87 -1.83 1.19
N LEU A 312 -0.04 -1.77 2.16
CA LEU A 312 -1.06 -2.77 2.39
C LEU A 312 -2.36 -2.28 1.75
N VAL A 313 -2.79 -2.93 0.69
CA VAL A 313 -4.02 -2.59 -0.03
C VAL A 313 -5.21 -3.21 0.70
N GLY A 314 -6.42 -2.71 0.49
CA GLY A 314 -7.58 -3.34 1.09
C GLY A 314 -8.69 -2.38 1.53
N ARG A 315 -8.84 -1.23 0.85
CA ARG A 315 -10.02 -0.38 1.06
C ARG A 315 -11.28 -1.20 0.74
N GLY A 316 -12.17 -1.32 1.73
CA GLY A 316 -13.39 -2.14 1.62
C GLY A 316 -13.22 -3.62 1.94
N ASN A 317 -12.03 -4.07 2.33
CA ASN A 317 -11.85 -5.42 2.87
C ASN A 317 -12.44 -5.52 4.29
N TYR A 318 -12.67 -6.74 4.75
CA TYR A 318 -13.13 -6.96 6.13
C TYR A 318 -12.15 -6.36 7.13
N VAL A 319 -12.66 -5.53 8.03
CA VAL A 319 -11.84 -4.77 8.99
C VAL A 319 -10.99 -5.68 9.86
N ASP A 320 -11.56 -6.80 10.33
CA ASP A 320 -10.86 -7.77 11.17
C ASP A 320 -9.70 -8.46 10.41
N HIS A 321 -9.87 -8.72 9.10
CA HIS A 321 -8.82 -9.27 8.25
C HIS A 321 -7.70 -8.24 8.03
N MET A 322 -8.07 -6.98 7.77
CA MET A 322 -7.10 -5.90 7.64
C MET A 322 -6.28 -5.66 8.93
N GLU A 323 -6.90 -5.76 10.11
CA GLU A 323 -6.15 -5.73 11.37
C GLU A 323 -5.14 -6.88 11.49
N LYS A 324 -5.53 -8.09 11.10
CA LYS A 324 -4.63 -9.25 11.10
C LYS A 324 -3.49 -9.04 10.12
N ASP A 325 -3.76 -8.54 8.92
CA ASP A 325 -2.74 -8.21 7.92
C ASP A 325 -1.72 -7.20 8.44
N ILE A 326 -2.18 -6.11 9.08
CA ILE A 326 -1.29 -5.10 9.67
C ILE A 326 -0.41 -5.72 10.77
N ARG A 327 -1.00 -6.53 11.67
CA ARG A 327 -0.26 -7.23 12.73
C ARG A 327 0.75 -8.22 12.18
N ASN A 328 0.38 -8.99 11.15
CA ASN A 328 1.26 -9.93 10.48
C ASN A 328 2.42 -9.22 9.78
N LEU A 329 2.15 -8.09 9.10
CA LEU A 329 3.19 -7.28 8.48
C LEU A 329 4.12 -6.66 9.53
N ARG A 330 3.60 -6.17 10.67
CA ARG A 330 4.41 -5.69 11.79
C ARG A 330 5.30 -6.80 12.35
N LYS A 331 4.72 -7.98 12.53
CA LYS A 331 5.47 -9.16 12.98
C LYS A 331 6.55 -9.57 11.97
N ALA A 332 6.26 -9.48 10.69
CA ALA A 332 7.23 -9.76 9.64
C ALA A 332 8.42 -8.77 9.68
N LEU A 333 8.19 -7.50 9.98
CA LEU A 333 9.25 -6.50 10.17
C LEU A 333 10.12 -6.80 11.41
N GLU A 334 9.52 -7.24 12.52
CA GLU A 334 10.28 -7.69 13.71
C GLU A 334 11.17 -8.89 13.38
N ILE A 335 10.66 -9.85 12.61
CA ILE A 335 11.43 -11.01 12.15
C ILE A 335 12.57 -10.56 11.22
N LEU A 336 12.32 -9.60 10.33
CA LEU A 336 13.32 -9.05 9.42
C LEU A 336 14.47 -8.38 10.18
N ASP A 337 14.17 -7.63 11.23
CA ASP A 337 15.19 -6.97 12.04
C ASP A 337 16.02 -7.94 12.90
N ALA A 338 15.44 -9.12 13.23
CA ALA A 338 16.12 -10.18 13.97
C ALA A 338 16.90 -11.15 13.07
N ALA A 339 16.69 -11.14 11.75
CA ALA A 339 17.28 -12.10 10.83
C ALA A 339 18.69 -11.71 10.41
N GLU A 340 19.63 -12.67 10.47
CA GLU A 340 21.03 -12.47 10.08
C GLU A 340 21.22 -12.29 8.55
N ASN A 341 20.36 -12.94 7.76
CA ASN A 341 20.42 -12.93 6.31
C ASN A 341 19.06 -13.31 5.69
N GLU A 342 18.96 -13.23 4.37
CA GLU A 342 17.73 -13.49 3.62
C GLU A 342 17.20 -14.91 3.82
N THR A 343 18.07 -15.92 3.81
CA THR A 343 17.66 -17.31 3.98
C THR A 343 17.09 -17.55 5.38
N ALA A 344 17.74 -17.02 6.41
CA ALA A 344 17.24 -17.08 7.78
C ALA A 344 15.89 -16.37 7.91
N PHE A 345 15.74 -15.19 7.31
CA PHE A 345 14.49 -14.45 7.28
C PHE A 345 13.36 -15.28 6.65
N GLN A 346 13.58 -15.82 5.44
CA GLN A 346 12.56 -16.61 4.73
C GLN A 346 12.16 -17.88 5.50
N CYS A 347 13.10 -18.56 6.14
CA CYS A 347 12.80 -19.69 7.00
C CYS A 347 11.96 -19.29 8.23
N MET A 348 12.30 -18.17 8.87
CA MET A 348 11.60 -17.68 10.05
C MET A 348 10.17 -17.22 9.71
N ILE A 349 9.99 -16.46 8.61
CA ILE A 349 8.67 -16.00 8.14
C ILE A 349 7.74 -17.20 7.91
N LYS A 350 8.18 -18.20 7.13
CA LYS A 350 7.37 -19.38 6.83
C LYS A 350 6.98 -20.15 8.10
N ARG A 351 7.93 -20.33 9.02
CA ARG A 351 7.67 -21.05 10.26
C ARG A 351 6.73 -20.33 11.22
N ILE A 352 6.82 -19.00 11.30
CA ILE A 352 6.11 -18.20 12.31
C ILE A 352 4.75 -17.73 11.82
N LEU A 353 4.67 -17.22 10.57
CA LEU A 353 3.43 -16.64 10.04
C LEU A 353 2.61 -17.63 9.19
N PHE A 354 3.24 -18.68 8.67
CA PHE A 354 2.60 -19.65 7.79
C PHE A 354 2.82 -21.10 8.22
N PRO A 355 2.55 -21.46 9.51
CA PRO A 355 2.81 -22.80 10.01
C PRO A 355 1.96 -23.89 9.33
N HIS A 356 0.84 -23.52 8.70
CA HIS A 356 -0.09 -24.43 8.01
C HIS A 356 -0.09 -24.27 6.49
N GLY A 357 0.83 -23.47 5.95
CA GLY A 357 0.90 -23.12 4.53
C GLY A 357 0.59 -21.65 4.28
N CYS A 358 0.86 -21.16 3.06
CA CYS A 358 0.55 -19.81 2.62
C CYS A 358 -0.33 -19.82 1.37
N SER A 359 -0.77 -18.65 0.93
CA SER A 359 -1.62 -18.48 -0.25
C SER A 359 -0.96 -18.84 -1.58
N GLU A 360 0.39 -18.85 -1.61
CA GLU A 360 1.22 -18.97 -2.83
C GLU A 360 1.01 -17.84 -3.86
N GLU A 361 0.17 -16.85 -3.57
CA GLU A 361 -0.09 -15.66 -4.39
C GLU A 361 1.02 -14.60 -4.20
N CYS A 362 2.24 -14.93 -4.67
CA CYS A 362 3.41 -14.09 -4.46
C CYS A 362 3.43 -12.84 -5.35
N TYR A 363 3.73 -11.66 -4.78
CA TYR A 363 3.96 -10.43 -5.54
C TYR A 363 5.27 -10.44 -6.33
N TYR A 364 6.32 -11.06 -5.76
CA TYR A 364 7.72 -10.99 -6.22
C TYR A 364 8.33 -12.36 -6.40
#